data_4063fde38ed405a7c38f0aa8de828b1e
#
_entry.id   4063fde38ed405a7c38f0aa8de828b1e
#
_cell.length_a   1.000
_cell.length_b   1.000
_cell.length_c   1.000
_cell.angle_alpha   90.00
_cell.angle_beta   90.00
_cell.angle_gamma   90.00
#
_symmetry.space_group_name_H-M   'P 1'
#
loop_
_entity.id
_entity.type
_entity.pdbx_description
1 polymer ?
#
loop_
_entity_poly.entity_id
_entity_poly.type
_entity_poly.pdbx_seq_one_letter_code
_entity_poly.pdbx_strand_id
1 'polypeptide(L)'
;MLKKVKIYILSLIIFITLTACQTVTDKIDQTTELEKKELSKWLNKTEEDLKSFYGQPDKVEFLKTRNRNYVYFTEKYKIKCERKFEVNPKNIVVGFSSKNCF
;
A
#
# COMPACT_ATOMS: atom_id res chain seq x y z
N MET A 1 33.10 40.57 -2.98
CA MET A 1 33.21 39.34 -3.78
C MET A 1 33.06 38.07 -2.94
N LEU A 2 33.75 37.92 -1.85
CA LEU A 2 33.70 36.72 -1.00
C LEU A 2 32.32 36.48 -0.36
N LYS A 3 31.55 37.51 -0.01
CA LYS A 3 30.21 37.38 0.59
C LYS A 3 29.16 36.83 -0.39
N LYS A 4 29.28 37.15 -1.69
CA LYS A 4 28.36 36.63 -2.71
C LYS A 4 28.58 35.16 -3.00
N VAL A 5 29.84 34.70 -2.98
CA VAL A 5 30.21 33.30 -3.21
C VAL A 5 29.66 32.40 -2.09
N LYS A 6 29.71 32.84 -0.82
CA LYS A 6 29.18 32.10 0.33
C LYS A 6 27.67 31.90 0.25
N ILE A 7 26.93 32.90 -0.25
CA ILE A 7 25.48 32.82 -0.41
C ILE A 7 25.09 31.80 -1.49
N TYR A 8 25.85 31.74 -2.58
CA TYR A 8 25.61 30.76 -3.65
C TYR A 8 25.88 29.32 -3.22
N ILE A 9 26.93 29.08 -2.44
CA ILE A 9 27.27 27.76 -1.90
C ILE A 9 26.19 27.27 -0.91
N LEU A 10 25.68 28.14 -0.03
CA LEU A 10 24.60 27.81 0.88
C LEU A 10 23.30 27.48 0.15
N SER A 11 22.97 28.24 -0.91
CA SER A 11 21.81 27.97 -1.75
C SER A 11 21.91 26.63 -2.47
N LEU A 12 23.09 26.26 -2.95
CA LEU A 12 23.33 25.00 -3.63
C LEU A 12 23.19 23.79 -2.69
N ILE A 13 23.67 23.89 -1.45
CA ILE A 13 23.55 22.83 -0.45
C ILE A 13 22.09 22.57 -0.07
N ILE A 14 21.28 23.62 0.08
CA ILE A 14 19.85 23.51 0.37
C ILE A 14 19.11 22.80 -0.79
N PHE A 15 19.49 23.07 -2.01
CA PHE A 15 18.89 22.47 -3.20
C PHE A 15 19.17 20.96 -3.28
N ILE A 16 20.36 20.50 -2.89
CA ILE A 16 20.75 19.08 -2.90
C ILE A 16 19.96 18.29 -1.84
N THR A 17 19.73 18.86 -0.65
CA THR A 17 18.96 18.19 0.43
C THR A 17 17.49 18.00 0.07
N LEU A 18 16.86 18.93 -0.65
CA LEU A 18 15.49 18.81 -1.11
C LEU A 18 15.31 17.69 -2.15
N THR A 19 16.28 17.49 -3.04
CA THR A 19 16.24 16.44 -4.07
C THR A 19 16.33 15.04 -3.46
N ALA A 20 17.11 14.85 -2.39
CA ALA A 20 17.24 13.57 -1.71
C ALA A 20 15.93 13.13 -1.04
N CYS A 21 15.14 14.05 -0.46
CA CYS A 21 13.84 13.74 0.12
C CYS A 21 12.81 13.29 -0.92
N GLN A 22 12.78 13.89 -2.09
CA GLN A 22 11.89 13.51 -3.18
C GLN A 22 12.14 12.09 -3.70
N THR A 23 13.40 11.67 -3.79
CA THR A 23 13.77 10.33 -4.28
C THR A 23 13.25 9.22 -3.37
N VAL A 24 13.26 9.41 -2.05
CA VAL A 24 12.74 8.44 -1.09
C VAL A 24 11.21 8.32 -1.19
N THR A 25 10.51 9.44 -1.34
CA THR A 25 9.05 9.48 -1.49
C THR A 25 8.62 8.76 -2.78
N ASP A 26 9.32 8.95 -3.89
CA ASP A 26 9.03 8.29 -5.17
C ASP A 26 9.11 6.77 -5.07
N LYS A 27 10.10 6.23 -4.36
CA LYS A 27 10.24 4.78 -4.16
C LYS A 27 9.08 4.19 -3.35
N ILE A 28 8.61 4.87 -2.32
CA ILE A 28 7.46 4.44 -1.53
C ILE A 28 6.19 4.45 -2.37
N ASP A 29 5.96 5.48 -3.17
CA ASP A 29 4.80 5.60 -4.06
C ASP A 29 4.77 4.48 -5.11
N GLN A 30 5.91 4.15 -5.72
CA GLN A 30 6.02 3.06 -6.69
C GLN A 30 5.67 1.71 -6.06
N THR A 31 6.14 1.43 -4.86
CA THR A 31 5.84 0.19 -4.14
C THR A 31 4.35 0.08 -3.81
N THR A 32 3.72 1.18 -3.41
CA THR A 32 2.29 1.25 -3.13
C THR A 32 1.45 1.00 -4.39
N GLU A 33 1.85 1.55 -5.53
CA GLU A 33 1.17 1.33 -6.80
C GLU A 33 1.27 -0.12 -7.27
N LEU A 34 2.43 -0.76 -7.11
CA LEU A 34 2.62 -2.18 -7.42
C LEU A 34 1.72 -3.07 -6.55
N GLU A 35 1.61 -2.76 -5.26
CA GLU A 35 0.72 -3.47 -4.35
C GLU A 35 -0.75 -3.34 -4.79
N LYS A 36 -1.21 -2.14 -5.14
CA LYS A 36 -2.56 -1.92 -5.65
C LYS A 36 -2.82 -2.68 -6.93
N LYS A 37 -1.85 -2.73 -7.84
CA LYS A 37 -1.95 -3.47 -9.09
C LYS A 37 -2.08 -4.97 -8.84
N GLU A 38 -1.30 -5.52 -7.92
CA GLU A 38 -1.40 -6.93 -7.53
C GLU A 38 -2.77 -7.26 -6.92
N LEU A 39 -3.26 -6.43 -6.01
CA LEU A 39 -4.54 -6.65 -5.36
C LEU A 39 -5.73 -6.46 -6.32
N SER A 40 -5.61 -5.57 -7.31
CA SER A 40 -6.67 -5.32 -8.28
C SER A 40 -7.00 -6.52 -9.16
N LYS A 41 -6.07 -7.47 -9.29
CA LYS A 41 -6.30 -8.72 -10.02
C LYS A 41 -7.37 -9.57 -9.37
N TRP A 42 -7.64 -9.37 -8.08
CA TRP A 42 -8.63 -10.13 -7.34
C TRP A 42 -10.05 -9.62 -7.51
N LEU A 43 -10.23 -8.42 -8.08
CA LEU A 43 -11.57 -7.90 -8.37
C LEU A 43 -12.31 -8.83 -9.33
N ASN A 44 -13.56 -9.12 -9.01
CA ASN A 44 -14.43 -10.05 -9.75
C ASN A 44 -14.02 -11.53 -9.63
N LYS A 45 -13.04 -11.85 -8.81
CA LYS A 45 -12.71 -13.24 -8.48
C LYS A 45 -13.65 -13.75 -7.37
N THR A 46 -13.74 -15.07 -7.26
CA THR A 46 -14.60 -15.69 -6.24
C THR A 46 -13.90 -15.77 -4.89
N GLU A 47 -14.69 -15.92 -3.82
CA GLU A 47 -14.21 -16.22 -2.48
C GLU A 47 -13.32 -17.49 -2.47
N GLU A 48 -13.70 -18.53 -3.22
CA GLU A 48 -12.92 -19.76 -3.30
C GLU A 48 -11.54 -19.53 -3.89
N ASP A 49 -11.44 -18.74 -4.97
CA ASP A 49 -10.17 -18.39 -5.57
C ASP A 49 -9.28 -17.62 -4.58
N LEU A 50 -9.86 -16.68 -3.84
CA LEU A 50 -9.15 -15.90 -2.84
C LEU A 50 -8.59 -16.79 -1.73
N LYS A 51 -9.42 -17.69 -1.19
CA LYS A 51 -9.00 -18.64 -0.14
C LYS A 51 -7.99 -19.66 -0.63
N SER A 52 -8.06 -20.06 -1.90
CA SER A 52 -7.08 -20.97 -2.50
C SER A 52 -5.68 -20.36 -2.56
N PHE A 53 -5.61 -19.06 -2.75
CA PHE A 53 -4.33 -18.34 -2.84
C PHE A 53 -3.82 -17.90 -1.46
N TYR A 54 -4.64 -17.20 -0.66
CA TYR A 54 -4.24 -16.62 0.62
C TYR A 54 -4.51 -17.53 1.82
N GLY A 55 -5.31 -18.58 1.66
CA GLY A 55 -5.74 -19.42 2.76
C GLY A 55 -6.96 -18.82 3.48
N GLN A 56 -7.24 -19.31 4.68
CA GLN A 56 -8.31 -18.78 5.50
C GLN A 56 -7.93 -17.38 6.01
N PRO A 57 -8.87 -16.42 6.03
CA PRO A 57 -8.56 -15.09 6.54
C PRO A 57 -8.29 -15.13 8.04
N ASP A 58 -7.40 -14.23 8.50
CA ASP A 58 -7.12 -14.09 9.92
C ASP A 58 -8.33 -13.53 10.68
N LYS A 59 -9.13 -12.72 9.99
CA LYS A 59 -10.31 -12.08 10.57
C LYS A 59 -11.35 -11.85 9.48
N VAL A 60 -12.61 -11.95 9.83
CA VAL A 60 -13.74 -11.60 8.94
C VAL A 60 -14.53 -10.47 9.60
N GLU A 61 -14.69 -9.36 8.92
CA GLU A 61 -15.46 -8.22 9.37
C GLU A 61 -16.79 -8.17 8.61
N PHE A 62 -17.92 -8.16 9.33
CA PHE A 62 -19.24 -8.07 8.72
C PHE A 62 -19.66 -6.61 8.60
N LEU A 63 -19.99 -6.18 7.39
CA LEU A 63 -20.39 -4.81 7.10
C LEU A 63 -21.91 -4.65 7.11
N LYS A 64 -22.39 -3.43 7.32
CA LYS A 64 -23.83 -3.11 7.29
C LYS A 64 -24.47 -3.33 5.92
N THR A 65 -23.67 -3.31 4.87
CA THR A 65 -24.09 -3.52 3.48
C THR A 65 -24.32 -5.00 3.11
N ARG A 66 -24.17 -5.93 4.07
CA ARG A 66 -24.14 -7.38 3.90
C ARG A 66 -22.87 -7.91 3.23
N ASN A 67 -21.95 -7.05 2.84
CA ASN A 67 -20.63 -7.45 2.38
C ASN A 67 -19.75 -7.83 3.59
N ARG A 68 -18.70 -8.58 3.33
CA ARG A 68 -17.74 -9.01 4.35
C ARG A 68 -16.34 -8.59 3.93
N ASN A 69 -15.52 -8.17 4.87
CA ASN A 69 -14.10 -7.97 4.63
C ASN A 69 -13.33 -9.19 5.13
N TYR A 70 -12.58 -9.82 4.24
CA TYR A 70 -11.61 -10.85 4.60
C TYR A 70 -10.28 -10.15 4.85
N VAL A 71 -9.78 -10.27 6.07
CA VAL A 71 -8.59 -9.55 6.54
C VAL A 71 -7.45 -10.54 6.68
N TYR A 72 -6.34 -10.23 6.02
CA TYR A 72 -5.11 -11.02 6.05
C TYR A 72 -3.97 -10.16 6.58
N PHE A 73 -3.22 -10.70 7.55
CA PHE A 73 -2.08 -10.02 8.14
C PHE A 73 -0.78 -10.70 7.72
N THR A 74 0.20 -9.90 7.35
CA THR A 74 1.58 -10.35 7.17
C THR A 74 2.49 -9.38 7.92
N GLU A 75 3.67 -9.85 8.32
CA GLU A 75 4.61 -9.01 9.04
C GLU A 75 5.95 -8.98 8.32
N LYS A 76 6.49 -7.78 8.14
CA LYS A 76 7.79 -7.55 7.54
C LYS A 76 8.49 -6.43 8.30
N TYR A 77 9.71 -6.68 8.78
CA TYR A 77 10.49 -5.72 9.57
C TYR A 77 9.73 -5.18 10.79
N LYS A 78 8.99 -6.03 11.49
CA LYS A 78 8.13 -5.68 12.64
C LYS A 78 6.96 -4.75 12.27
N ILE A 79 6.72 -4.52 10.99
CA ILE A 79 5.58 -3.75 10.51
C ILE A 79 4.50 -4.73 10.03
N LYS A 80 3.30 -4.59 10.58
CA LYS A 80 2.17 -5.43 10.26
C LYS A 80 1.45 -4.90 9.02
N CYS A 81 1.48 -5.68 7.95
CA CYS A 81 0.72 -5.40 6.73
C CYS A 81 -0.69 -5.96 6.89
N GLU A 82 -1.69 -5.15 6.59
CA GLU A 82 -3.10 -5.54 6.62
C GLU A 82 -3.68 -5.42 5.21
N ARG A 83 -4.14 -6.56 4.65
CA ARG A 83 -4.85 -6.61 3.37
C ARG A 83 -6.28 -6.98 3.62
N LYS A 84 -7.21 -6.22 3.07
CA LYS A 84 -8.66 -6.48 3.18
C LYS A 84 -9.24 -6.68 1.79
N PHE A 85 -10.05 -7.71 1.65
CA PHE A 85 -10.81 -7.95 0.43
C PHE A 85 -12.29 -7.92 0.78
N GLU A 86 -13.04 -7.01 0.16
CA GLU A 86 -14.48 -6.92 0.35
C GLU A 86 -15.17 -7.92 -0.57
N VAL A 87 -15.98 -8.78 0.03
CA VAL A 87 -16.72 -9.85 -0.67
C VAL A 87 -18.21 -9.59 -0.54
N ASN A 88 -18.94 -9.63 -1.64
CA ASN A 88 -20.38 -9.40 -1.64
C ASN A 88 -21.17 -10.68 -1.24
N PRO A 89 -22.50 -10.60 -1.05
CA PRO A 89 -23.30 -11.79 -0.72
C PRO A 89 -23.28 -12.91 -1.77
N LYS A 90 -22.86 -12.61 -2.98
CA LYS A 90 -22.68 -13.62 -4.05
C LYS A 90 -21.29 -14.26 -4.03
N ASN A 91 -20.49 -13.98 -2.99
CA ASN A 91 -19.13 -14.49 -2.83
C ASN A 91 -18.15 -14.04 -3.92
N ILE A 92 -18.32 -12.81 -4.38
CA ILE A 92 -17.44 -12.17 -5.37
C ILE A 92 -16.69 -11.03 -4.72
N VAL A 93 -15.39 -10.92 -5.00
CA VAL A 93 -14.54 -9.83 -4.52
C VAL A 93 -14.91 -8.54 -5.28
N VAL A 94 -15.37 -7.53 -4.54
CA VAL A 94 -15.81 -6.24 -5.12
C VAL A 94 -14.92 -5.06 -4.71
N GLY A 95 -14.01 -5.26 -3.78
CA GLY A 95 -13.09 -4.19 -3.35
C GLY A 95 -11.88 -4.75 -2.64
N PHE A 96 -10.89 -3.91 -2.45
CA PHE A 96 -9.69 -4.25 -1.72
C PHE A 96 -9.09 -3.00 -1.07
N SER A 97 -8.33 -3.20 -0.01
CA SER A 97 -7.51 -2.16 0.59
C SER A 97 -6.28 -2.79 1.22
N SER A 98 -5.22 -2.01 1.35
CA SER A 98 -4.01 -2.45 2.03
C SER A 98 -3.45 -1.32 2.88
N LYS A 99 -2.85 -1.69 4.01
CA LYS A 99 -2.25 -0.76 4.96
C LYS A 99 -0.89 -1.31 5.41
N ASN A 100 0.14 -0.47 5.30
CA ASN A 100 1.52 -0.81 5.68
C ASN A 100 2.07 -2.02 4.93
N CYS A 101 1.69 -2.20 3.67
CA CYS A 101 2.18 -3.26 2.79
C CYS A 101 3.23 -2.70 1.82
N PHE A 102 4.44 -3.20 1.92
CA PHE A 102 5.56 -2.78 1.07
C PHE A 102 6.11 -3.95 0.26
#